data_9add47f433f1e8d97b174b5b0b18f9a3
#
_entry.id   9add47f433f1e8d97b174b5b0b18f9a3
#
_cell.length_a   1.000
_cell.length_b   1.000
_cell.length_c   1.000
_cell.angle_alpha   90.00
_cell.angle_beta   90.00
_cell.angle_gamma   90.00
#
_symmetry.space_group_name_H-M   'P 1'
#
loop_
_entity.id
_entity.type
_entity.pdbx_description
1 polymer ?
#
loop_
_entity_poly.entity_id
_entity_poly.type
_entity_poly.pdbx_seq_one_letter_code
_entity_poly.pdbx_strand_id
1 'polypeptide(L)'
;MNPGDRFEHTHRAGDALADLFASLAEVQVNRGRIAAAAPAAMRRLAEATYGHDNGQAQIVAACLASIYNGADARPVRLDQIRGLDWELQQDLIIVMLGTGHGEFPDTAIREAFEEVGGPAAVDWFHWYTTGGPHRAALTRIVTHIAANPTSATASALRATIQSLYNRRTPVDLRFFEDGEYGEDLALVVDGVIGRDRGVIGSTDIETAFEKANIPAALAQEAWPA
;
A
#
# COMPACT_ATOMS: atom_id res chain seq x y z
N MET A 1 3.54 -63.12 3.55
CA MET A 1 3.25 -61.84 4.23
C MET A 1 3.11 -62.16 5.72
N ASN A 2 4.05 -61.74 6.54
CA ASN A 2 4.18 -62.13 7.93
C ASN A 2 3.12 -61.37 8.78
N PRO A 3 2.35 -62.04 9.66
CA PRO A 3 1.33 -61.35 10.46
C PRO A 3 1.89 -60.18 11.33
N GLY A 4 3.18 -60.22 11.65
CA GLY A 4 3.87 -59.15 12.38
C GLY A 4 3.96 -57.82 11.60
N ASP A 5 4.09 -57.84 10.28
CA ASP A 5 4.23 -56.63 9.46
C ASP A 5 2.96 -55.76 9.45
N ARG A 6 1.79 -56.39 9.64
CA ARG A 6 0.52 -55.63 9.70
C ARG A 6 0.35 -54.82 11.00
N PHE A 7 0.88 -55.31 12.10
CA PHE A 7 0.78 -54.64 13.40
C PHE A 7 1.72 -53.44 13.49
N GLU A 8 2.92 -53.52 12.90
CA GLU A 8 3.84 -52.39 12.88
C GLU A 8 3.34 -51.25 12.00
N HIS A 9 2.69 -51.53 10.88
CA HIS A 9 2.12 -50.50 10.00
C HIS A 9 0.92 -49.78 10.63
N THR A 10 0.08 -50.48 11.40
CA THR A 10 -1.05 -49.84 12.09
C THR A 10 -0.61 -49.01 13.28
N HIS A 11 0.46 -49.35 13.99
CA HIS A 11 1.03 -48.53 15.07
C HIS A 11 1.63 -47.22 14.51
N ARG A 12 2.44 -47.29 13.45
CA ARG A 12 3.02 -46.10 12.80
C ARG A 12 1.98 -45.17 12.23
N ALA A 13 0.88 -45.69 11.68
CA ALA A 13 -0.22 -44.87 11.19
C ALA A 13 -0.97 -44.16 12.32
N GLY A 14 -1.12 -44.83 13.48
CA GLY A 14 -1.73 -44.25 14.68
C GLY A 14 -0.89 -43.11 15.26
N ASP A 15 0.42 -43.29 15.35
CA ASP A 15 1.35 -42.28 15.85
C ASP A 15 1.39 -41.06 14.91
N ALA A 16 1.44 -41.26 13.58
CA ALA A 16 1.41 -40.17 12.59
C ALA A 16 0.10 -39.38 12.64
N LEU A 17 -1.03 -40.00 12.88
CA LEU A 17 -2.31 -39.35 13.08
C LEU A 17 -2.34 -38.53 14.39
N ALA A 18 -1.80 -39.09 15.48
CA ALA A 18 -1.70 -38.37 16.75
C ALA A 18 -0.84 -37.10 16.63
N ASP A 19 0.31 -37.22 15.95
CA ASP A 19 1.19 -36.07 15.67
C ASP A 19 0.50 -35.00 14.79
N LEU A 20 -0.28 -35.44 13.79
CA LEU A 20 -1.06 -34.56 12.97
C LEU A 20 -2.13 -33.82 13.80
N PHE A 21 -2.87 -34.51 14.65
CA PHE A 21 -3.86 -33.88 15.52
C PHE A 21 -3.23 -32.95 16.55
N ALA A 22 -2.06 -33.26 17.10
CA ALA A 22 -1.32 -32.39 17.98
C ALA A 22 -0.89 -31.10 17.25
N SER A 23 -0.37 -31.21 16.04
CA SER A 23 0.01 -30.07 15.21
C SER A 23 -1.20 -29.19 14.84
N LEU A 24 -2.34 -29.82 14.50
CA LEU A 24 -3.58 -29.07 14.23
C LEU A 24 -4.11 -28.36 15.49
N ALA A 25 -4.02 -29.00 16.65
CA ALA A 25 -4.42 -28.38 17.92
C ALA A 25 -3.52 -27.16 18.24
N GLU A 26 -2.20 -27.27 18.01
CA GLU A 26 -1.26 -26.17 18.19
C GLU A 26 -1.57 -24.99 17.24
N VAL A 27 -1.87 -25.26 15.96
CA VAL A 27 -2.30 -24.26 14.99
C VAL A 27 -3.58 -23.56 15.47
N GLN A 28 -4.57 -24.29 15.98
CA GLN A 28 -5.81 -23.70 16.49
C GLN A 28 -5.57 -22.80 17.72
N VAL A 29 -4.69 -23.23 18.65
CA VAL A 29 -4.32 -22.39 19.81
C VAL A 29 -3.63 -21.11 19.37
N ASN A 30 -2.72 -21.20 18.40
CA ASN A 30 -2.03 -20.02 17.87
C ASN A 30 -2.99 -19.08 17.13
N ARG A 31 -3.96 -19.62 16.37
CA ARG A 31 -5.03 -18.83 15.75
C ARG A 31 -5.81 -18.05 16.79
N GLY A 32 -6.26 -18.68 17.86
CA GLY A 32 -6.99 -18.01 18.94
C GLY A 32 -6.19 -16.89 19.61
N ARG A 33 -4.86 -17.10 19.80
CA ARG A 33 -3.98 -16.05 20.33
C ARG A 33 -3.82 -14.87 19.37
N ILE A 34 -3.66 -15.13 18.08
CA ILE A 34 -3.57 -14.11 17.04
C ILE A 34 -4.88 -13.33 16.97
N ALA A 35 -6.02 -14.02 16.92
CA ALA A 35 -7.34 -13.38 16.90
C ALA A 35 -7.57 -12.47 18.11
N ALA A 36 -7.15 -12.89 19.29
CA ALA A 36 -7.27 -12.09 20.51
C ALA A 36 -6.33 -10.88 20.55
N ALA A 37 -5.14 -10.97 19.93
CA ALA A 37 -4.14 -9.90 19.93
C ALA A 37 -4.37 -8.87 18.82
N ALA A 38 -4.99 -9.25 17.72
CA ALA A 38 -5.02 -8.45 16.52
C ALA A 38 -5.86 -7.16 16.63
N PRO A 39 -6.98 -7.04 17.36
CA PRO A 39 -7.65 -5.75 17.55
C PRO A 39 -6.74 -4.71 18.20
N ALA A 40 -5.99 -5.11 19.22
CA ALA A 40 -5.05 -4.21 19.88
C ALA A 40 -3.86 -3.83 18.99
N ALA A 41 -3.35 -4.77 18.19
CA ALA A 41 -2.32 -4.51 17.20
C ALA A 41 -2.82 -3.55 16.11
N MET A 42 -4.02 -3.77 15.58
CA MET A 42 -4.65 -2.92 14.58
C MET A 42 -4.79 -1.47 15.08
N ARG A 43 -5.25 -1.30 16.32
CA ARG A 43 -5.38 0.02 16.93
C ARG A 43 -4.03 0.73 17.05
N ARG A 44 -2.97 0.05 17.51
CA ARG A 44 -1.61 0.64 17.58
C ARG A 44 -1.08 1.03 16.22
N LEU A 45 -1.33 0.22 15.19
CA LEU A 45 -0.98 0.56 13.82
C LEU A 45 -1.75 1.78 13.31
N ALA A 46 -3.04 1.90 13.61
CA ALA A 46 -3.83 3.08 13.28
C ALA A 46 -3.32 4.33 14.03
N GLU A 47 -2.96 4.21 15.31
CA GLU A 47 -2.33 5.28 16.09
C GLU A 47 -0.98 5.71 15.50
N ALA A 48 -0.17 4.76 15.02
CA ALA A 48 1.13 5.04 14.42
C ALA A 48 1.06 5.71 13.03
N THR A 49 -0.10 5.66 12.40
CA THR A 49 -0.29 6.20 11.04
C THR A 49 -1.08 7.49 11.02
N TYR A 50 -2.18 7.56 11.74
CA TYR A 50 -3.07 8.73 11.70
C TYR A 50 -2.42 9.97 12.31
N GLY A 51 -2.34 11.04 11.51
CA GLY A 51 -1.72 12.29 11.94
C GLY A 51 -0.19 12.30 11.93
N HIS A 52 0.46 11.25 11.46
CA HIS A 52 1.91 11.16 11.31
C HIS A 52 2.33 11.17 9.84
N ASP A 53 3.36 11.97 9.52
CA ASP A 53 3.93 12.08 8.17
C ASP A 53 5.42 11.70 8.20
N ASN A 54 5.70 10.46 8.55
CA ASN A 54 7.04 9.89 8.52
C ASN A 54 7.06 8.59 7.71
N GLY A 55 8.25 8.16 7.30
CA GLY A 55 8.40 6.98 6.45
C GLY A 55 7.81 5.70 7.04
N GLN A 56 7.83 5.53 8.36
CA GLN A 56 7.23 4.36 9.01
C GLN A 56 5.70 4.40 8.94
N ALA A 57 5.09 5.57 9.23
CA ALA A 57 3.65 5.77 9.12
C ALA A 57 3.14 5.47 7.69
N GLN A 58 3.87 5.93 6.68
CA GLN A 58 3.53 5.69 5.28
C GLN A 58 3.60 4.20 4.91
N ILE A 59 4.64 3.47 5.38
CA ILE A 59 4.76 2.04 5.15
C ILE A 59 3.63 1.28 5.84
N VAL A 60 3.33 1.59 7.10
CA VAL A 60 2.24 0.96 7.85
C VAL A 60 0.89 1.23 7.18
N ALA A 61 0.62 2.48 6.80
CA ALA A 61 -0.61 2.84 6.09
C ALA A 61 -0.76 2.08 4.76
N ALA A 62 0.33 1.93 3.99
CA ALA A 62 0.34 1.15 2.77
C ALA A 62 0.06 -0.33 3.03
N CYS A 63 0.62 -0.92 4.10
CA CYS A 63 0.33 -2.29 4.52
C CYS A 63 -1.16 -2.47 4.87
N LEU A 64 -1.72 -1.58 5.67
CA LEU A 64 -3.13 -1.62 6.06
C LEU A 64 -4.06 -1.43 4.85
N ALA A 65 -3.72 -0.53 3.93
CA ALA A 65 -4.43 -0.36 2.67
C ALA A 65 -4.40 -1.62 1.81
N SER A 66 -3.24 -2.31 1.73
CA SER A 66 -3.10 -3.57 0.99
C SER A 66 -3.95 -4.69 1.59
N ILE A 67 -4.09 -4.73 2.91
CA ILE A 67 -4.96 -5.69 3.59
C ILE A 67 -6.43 -5.37 3.32
N TYR A 68 -6.80 -4.08 3.31
CA TYR A 68 -8.18 -3.62 3.14
C TYR A 68 -8.69 -3.75 1.70
N ASN A 69 -7.90 -3.29 0.71
CA ASN A 69 -8.32 -3.21 -0.70
C ASN A 69 -7.77 -4.35 -1.58
N GLY A 70 -6.93 -5.22 -1.05
CA GLY A 70 -6.37 -6.34 -1.81
C GLY A 70 -5.56 -5.89 -3.02
N ALA A 71 -6.00 -6.31 -4.22
CA ALA A 71 -5.26 -6.10 -5.48
C ALA A 71 -5.16 -4.61 -5.93
N ASP A 72 -6.03 -3.76 -5.41
CA ASP A 72 -6.06 -2.33 -5.76
C ASP A 72 -5.16 -1.48 -4.86
N ALA A 73 -4.54 -2.11 -3.87
CA ALA A 73 -3.71 -1.42 -2.91
C ALA A 73 -2.23 -1.39 -3.32
N ARG A 74 -1.52 -0.39 -2.83
CA ARG A 74 -0.08 -0.20 -3.04
C ARG A 74 0.70 -1.40 -2.50
N PRO A 75 1.43 -2.18 -3.32
CA PRO A 75 2.18 -3.31 -2.82
C PRO A 75 3.34 -2.84 -1.96
N VAL A 76 3.42 -3.41 -0.76
CA VAL A 76 4.50 -3.14 0.17
C VAL A 76 5.62 -4.15 -0.03
N ARG A 77 6.85 -3.67 -0.07
CA ARG A 77 8.02 -4.53 -0.19
C ARG A 77 8.44 -5.05 1.20
N LEU A 78 8.87 -6.30 1.27
CA LEU A 78 9.33 -6.90 2.52
C LEU A 78 10.53 -6.19 3.15
N ASP A 79 11.41 -5.59 2.33
CA ASP A 79 12.53 -4.79 2.83
C ASP A 79 12.08 -3.50 3.51
N GLN A 80 10.97 -2.90 3.07
CA GLN A 80 10.36 -1.75 3.75
C GLN A 80 9.81 -2.15 5.13
N ILE A 81 9.13 -3.29 5.23
CA ILE A 81 8.65 -3.82 6.51
C ILE A 81 9.82 -4.06 7.47
N ARG A 82 10.95 -4.58 6.98
CA ARG A 82 12.15 -4.77 7.80
C ARG A 82 12.76 -3.47 8.34
N GLY A 83 12.48 -2.34 7.71
CA GLY A 83 12.93 -1.02 8.15
C GLY A 83 12.06 -0.39 9.24
N LEU A 84 10.91 -0.99 9.58
CA LEU A 84 10.04 -0.52 10.65
C LEU A 84 10.63 -0.87 12.03
N ASP A 85 10.21 -0.14 13.06
CA ASP A 85 10.47 -0.49 14.44
C ASP A 85 9.88 -1.87 14.77
N TRP A 86 10.55 -2.60 15.64
CA TRP A 86 10.22 -3.99 15.95
C TRP A 86 8.76 -4.19 16.39
N GLU A 87 8.24 -3.25 17.18
CA GLU A 87 6.86 -3.29 17.65
C GLU A 87 5.84 -3.17 16.51
N LEU A 88 6.10 -2.26 15.56
CA LEU A 88 5.25 -2.11 14.37
C LEU A 88 5.34 -3.33 13.44
N GLN A 89 6.53 -3.94 13.32
CA GLN A 89 6.67 -5.17 12.56
C GLN A 89 5.84 -6.31 13.16
N GLN A 90 5.91 -6.49 14.49
CA GLN A 90 5.13 -7.51 15.18
C GLN A 90 3.63 -7.29 15.00
N ASP A 91 3.16 -6.07 15.18
CA ASP A 91 1.75 -5.72 15.02
C ASP A 91 1.26 -5.97 13.58
N LEU A 92 2.04 -5.60 12.56
CA LEU A 92 1.71 -5.92 11.18
C LEU A 92 1.61 -7.42 10.92
N ILE A 93 2.57 -8.21 11.45
CA ILE A 93 2.53 -9.68 11.30
C ILE A 93 1.28 -10.25 11.95
N ILE A 94 0.92 -9.80 13.16
CA ILE A 94 -0.28 -10.25 13.87
C ILE A 94 -1.54 -9.95 13.05
N VAL A 95 -1.65 -8.72 12.50
CA VAL A 95 -2.79 -8.30 11.69
C VAL A 95 -2.86 -9.09 10.38
N MET A 96 -1.74 -9.26 9.67
CA MET A 96 -1.67 -10.04 8.43
C MET A 96 -2.08 -11.50 8.64
N LEU A 97 -1.62 -12.13 9.73
CA LEU A 97 -2.00 -13.50 10.06
C LEU A 97 -3.48 -13.61 10.44
N GLY A 98 -4.00 -12.66 11.24
CA GLY A 98 -5.41 -12.63 11.61
C GLY A 98 -6.33 -12.46 10.38
N THR A 99 -5.96 -11.58 9.46
CA THR A 99 -6.70 -11.35 8.20
C THR A 99 -6.62 -12.57 7.28
N GLY A 100 -5.44 -13.15 7.13
CA GLY A 100 -5.23 -14.33 6.28
C GLY A 100 -5.99 -15.57 6.76
N HIS A 101 -6.36 -15.63 8.02
CA HIS A 101 -7.21 -16.69 8.59
C HIS A 101 -8.71 -16.38 8.54
N GLY A 102 -9.11 -15.23 8.03
CA GLY A 102 -10.52 -14.81 7.94
C GLY A 102 -11.16 -14.50 9.31
N GLU A 103 -10.34 -14.28 10.34
CA GLU A 103 -10.81 -13.96 11.70
C GLU A 103 -11.09 -12.47 11.89
N PHE A 104 -10.70 -11.64 10.91
CA PHE A 104 -10.95 -10.22 10.87
C PHE A 104 -11.88 -9.87 9.71
N PRO A 105 -13.03 -9.26 9.98
CA PRO A 105 -13.84 -8.65 8.94
C PRO A 105 -13.08 -7.42 8.38
N ASP A 106 -13.32 -7.10 7.11
CA ASP A 106 -12.77 -5.91 6.45
C ASP A 106 -13.08 -4.60 7.20
N THR A 107 -14.14 -4.62 8.04
CA THR A 107 -14.52 -3.49 8.88
C THR A 107 -13.56 -3.22 10.03
N ALA A 108 -12.78 -4.21 10.50
CA ALA A 108 -11.94 -4.08 11.68
C ALA A 108 -10.85 -3.00 11.53
N ILE A 109 -10.30 -2.80 10.31
CA ILE A 109 -9.36 -1.72 10.06
C ILE A 109 -10.04 -0.37 10.20
N ARG A 110 -11.23 -0.21 9.61
CA ARG A 110 -12.03 1.00 9.72
C ARG A 110 -12.39 1.30 11.17
N GLU A 111 -12.83 0.30 11.92
CA GLU A 111 -13.18 0.42 13.34
C GLU A 111 -11.98 0.88 14.17
N ALA A 112 -10.77 0.36 13.90
CA ALA A 112 -9.55 0.81 14.57
C ALA A 112 -9.23 2.29 14.31
N PHE A 113 -9.39 2.77 13.08
CA PHE A 113 -9.23 4.21 12.77
C PHE A 113 -10.33 5.05 13.42
N GLU A 114 -11.57 4.56 13.50
CA GLU A 114 -12.66 5.24 14.18
C GLU A 114 -12.41 5.39 15.69
N GLU A 115 -11.86 4.36 16.32
CA GLU A 115 -11.45 4.41 17.74
C GLU A 115 -10.34 5.42 18.02
N VAL A 116 -9.37 5.58 17.08
CA VAL A 116 -8.19 6.44 17.25
C VAL A 116 -8.51 7.92 17.03
N GLY A 117 -9.29 8.26 16.00
CA GLY A 117 -9.52 9.65 15.63
C GLY A 117 -10.93 9.94 15.12
N GLY A 118 -11.88 9.02 15.36
CA GLY A 118 -13.27 9.17 14.95
C GLY A 118 -13.44 9.22 13.43
N PRO A 119 -14.52 9.86 12.95
CA PRO A 119 -14.81 9.94 11.51
C PRO A 119 -13.67 10.55 10.68
N ALA A 120 -12.92 11.50 11.23
CA ALA A 120 -11.81 12.14 10.54
C ALA A 120 -10.67 11.17 10.22
N ALA A 121 -10.38 10.22 11.11
CA ALA A 121 -9.37 9.20 10.87
C ALA A 121 -9.85 8.17 9.82
N VAL A 122 -11.13 7.84 9.83
CA VAL A 122 -11.74 6.98 8.80
C VAL A 122 -11.69 7.65 7.43
N ASP A 123 -12.04 8.94 7.34
CA ASP A 123 -11.97 9.71 6.11
C ASP A 123 -10.52 9.82 5.60
N TRP A 124 -9.55 10.03 6.51
CA TRP A 124 -8.13 10.02 6.18
C TRP A 124 -7.68 8.67 5.62
N PHE A 125 -8.06 7.56 6.25
CA PHE A 125 -7.72 6.22 5.77
C PHE A 125 -8.38 5.92 4.42
N HIS A 126 -9.64 6.29 4.24
CA HIS A 126 -10.33 6.18 2.96
C HIS A 126 -9.62 6.99 1.87
N TRP A 127 -9.27 8.26 2.17
CA TRP A 127 -8.47 9.09 1.26
C TRP A 127 -7.15 8.42 0.89
N TYR A 128 -6.45 7.83 1.89
CA TYR A 128 -5.19 7.14 1.66
C TYR A 128 -5.37 5.92 0.72
N THR A 129 -6.36 5.07 0.99
CA THR A 129 -6.64 3.84 0.24
C THR A 129 -7.16 4.10 -1.17
N THR A 130 -7.77 5.24 -1.43
CA THR A 130 -8.26 5.64 -2.76
C THR A 130 -7.26 6.43 -3.59
N GLY A 131 -5.98 6.39 -3.23
CA GLY A 131 -4.92 7.03 -4.00
C GLY A 131 -4.74 8.52 -3.73
N GLY A 132 -5.19 9.00 -2.59
CA GLY A 132 -4.98 10.39 -2.15
C GLY A 132 -3.52 10.84 -2.20
N PRO A 133 -2.54 10.06 -1.72
CA PRO A 133 -1.11 10.40 -1.84
C PRO A 133 -0.65 10.63 -3.27
N HIS A 134 -1.09 9.79 -4.22
CA HIS A 134 -0.75 9.91 -5.64
C HIS A 134 -1.32 11.19 -6.26
N ARG A 135 -2.59 11.49 -5.96
CA ARG A 135 -3.24 12.73 -6.42
C ARG A 135 -2.65 13.97 -5.76
N ALA A 136 -2.26 13.88 -4.50
CA ALA A 136 -1.56 14.98 -3.81
C ALA A 136 -0.18 15.25 -4.43
N ALA A 137 0.59 14.20 -4.74
CA ALA A 137 1.86 14.29 -5.45
C ALA A 137 1.69 14.95 -6.83
N LEU A 138 0.72 14.50 -7.61
CA LEU A 138 0.37 15.11 -8.89
C LEU A 138 0.04 16.60 -8.74
N THR A 139 -0.77 16.95 -7.74
CA THR A 139 -1.15 18.34 -7.47
C THR A 139 0.08 19.20 -7.13
N ARG A 140 1.01 18.71 -6.29
CA ARG A 140 2.25 19.44 -5.96
C ARG A 140 3.11 19.68 -7.20
N ILE A 141 3.31 18.66 -8.02
CA ILE A 141 4.06 18.76 -9.28
C ILE A 141 3.43 19.80 -10.21
N VAL A 142 2.13 19.71 -10.44
CA VAL A 142 1.43 20.62 -11.35
C VAL A 142 1.42 22.05 -10.82
N THR A 143 1.28 22.25 -9.51
CA THR A 143 1.40 23.56 -8.86
C THR A 143 2.79 24.16 -9.06
N HIS A 144 3.85 23.34 -8.92
CA HIS A 144 5.22 23.81 -9.21
C HIS A 144 5.40 24.22 -10.67
N ILE A 145 4.88 23.43 -11.61
CA ILE A 145 4.92 23.75 -13.04
C ILE A 145 4.24 25.10 -13.31
N ALA A 146 3.08 25.35 -12.69
CA ALA A 146 2.34 26.59 -12.83
C ALA A 146 3.09 27.80 -12.27
N ALA A 147 3.71 27.64 -11.11
CA ALA A 147 4.46 28.70 -10.43
C ALA A 147 5.79 29.05 -11.12
N ASN A 148 6.40 28.08 -11.85
CA ASN A 148 7.73 28.22 -12.42
C ASN A 148 7.78 27.80 -13.92
N PRO A 149 6.92 28.36 -14.79
CA PRO A 149 6.66 27.82 -16.13
C PRO A 149 7.90 27.81 -17.04
N THR A 150 8.90 28.63 -16.76
CA THR A 150 10.13 28.79 -17.55
C THR A 150 11.33 28.07 -16.96
N SER A 151 11.21 27.42 -15.78
CA SER A 151 12.31 26.68 -15.18
C SER A 151 12.58 25.36 -15.92
N ALA A 152 13.84 24.93 -15.93
CA ALA A 152 14.23 23.64 -16.52
C ALA A 152 13.52 22.49 -15.82
N THR A 153 13.41 22.53 -14.49
CA THR A 153 12.71 21.51 -13.67
C THR A 153 11.23 21.44 -14.04
N ALA A 154 10.51 22.58 -14.12
CA ALA A 154 9.10 22.59 -14.50
C ALA A 154 8.89 22.06 -15.93
N SER A 155 9.80 22.39 -16.85
CA SER A 155 9.76 21.88 -18.23
C SER A 155 9.93 20.35 -18.26
N ALA A 156 10.88 19.80 -17.51
CA ALA A 156 11.12 18.37 -17.41
C ALA A 156 9.93 17.63 -16.74
N LEU A 157 9.41 18.16 -15.63
CA LEU A 157 8.23 17.60 -14.95
C LEU A 157 7.01 17.60 -15.88
N ARG A 158 6.76 18.71 -16.60
CA ARG A 158 5.67 18.79 -17.57
C ARG A 158 5.82 17.75 -18.67
N ALA A 159 7.01 17.64 -19.27
CA ALA A 159 7.27 16.63 -20.29
C ALA A 159 7.02 15.21 -19.79
N THR A 160 7.38 14.92 -18.53
CA THR A 160 7.14 13.63 -17.89
C THR A 160 5.65 13.37 -17.72
N ILE A 161 4.88 14.31 -17.18
CA ILE A 161 3.42 14.15 -17.01
C ILE A 161 2.72 13.98 -18.36
N GLN A 162 3.11 14.75 -19.37
CA GLN A 162 2.58 14.61 -20.74
C GLN A 162 2.89 13.24 -21.33
N SER A 163 4.08 12.70 -21.09
CA SER A 163 4.46 11.36 -21.53
C SER A 163 3.63 10.29 -20.87
N LEU A 164 3.40 10.40 -19.57
CA LEU A 164 2.53 9.49 -18.81
C LEU A 164 1.09 9.55 -19.32
N TYR A 165 0.57 10.75 -19.59
CA TYR A 165 -0.77 10.95 -20.14
C TYR A 165 -0.93 10.30 -21.52
N ASN A 166 0.00 10.57 -22.42
CA ASN A 166 -0.07 10.10 -23.81
C ASN A 166 0.45 8.67 -24.02
N ARG A 167 1.16 8.10 -23.04
CA ARG A 167 1.80 6.77 -23.11
C ARG A 167 2.70 6.55 -24.36
N ARG A 168 3.28 7.64 -24.91
CA ARG A 168 3.99 7.61 -26.20
C ARG A 168 5.51 7.76 -26.10
N THR A 169 6.01 8.34 -25.01
CA THR A 169 7.44 8.66 -24.90
C THR A 169 8.02 7.99 -23.66
N PRO A 170 9.15 7.28 -23.77
CA PRO A 170 9.88 6.80 -22.60
C PRO A 170 10.35 7.98 -21.77
N VAL A 171 10.11 7.93 -20.46
CA VAL A 171 10.57 8.94 -19.52
C VAL A 171 11.86 8.47 -18.89
N ASP A 172 12.91 9.30 -18.91
CA ASP A 172 14.12 9.04 -18.14
C ASP A 172 13.92 9.56 -16.70
N LEU A 173 13.49 8.66 -15.83
CA LEU A 173 13.23 8.97 -14.43
C LEU A 173 14.51 9.24 -13.63
N ARG A 174 15.68 8.85 -14.14
CA ARG A 174 16.97 9.07 -13.47
C ARG A 174 17.28 10.55 -13.25
N PHE A 175 16.71 11.43 -14.07
CA PHE A 175 16.83 12.86 -13.89
C PHE A 175 16.26 13.36 -12.54
N PHE A 176 15.37 12.59 -11.92
CA PHE A 176 14.64 12.97 -10.71
C PHE A 176 15.04 12.15 -9.47
N GLU A 177 15.94 11.16 -9.60
CA GLU A 177 16.29 10.25 -8.49
C GLU A 177 16.79 10.98 -7.24
N ASP A 178 17.51 12.11 -7.42
CA ASP A 178 18.05 12.92 -6.32
C ASP A 178 17.39 14.32 -6.23
N GLY A 179 16.28 14.54 -6.92
CA GLY A 179 15.63 15.85 -7.02
C GLY A 179 14.51 16.06 -6.00
N GLU A 180 14.19 17.32 -5.74
CA GLU A 180 13.11 17.76 -4.83
C GLU A 180 11.75 17.08 -5.12
N TYR A 181 11.50 16.64 -6.35
CA TYR A 181 10.24 16.02 -6.79
C TYR A 181 10.35 14.54 -7.12
N GLY A 182 11.47 13.89 -6.77
CA GLY A 182 11.71 12.49 -7.10
C GLY A 182 10.66 11.56 -6.49
N GLU A 183 10.34 11.74 -5.22
CA GLU A 183 9.33 10.94 -4.51
C GLU A 183 7.92 11.19 -5.06
N ASP A 184 7.56 12.45 -5.30
CA ASP A 184 6.26 12.82 -5.88
C ASP A 184 6.09 12.24 -7.28
N LEU A 185 7.14 12.31 -8.09
CA LEU A 185 7.11 11.76 -9.44
C LEU A 185 7.02 10.23 -9.44
N ALA A 186 7.72 9.57 -8.52
CA ALA A 186 7.60 8.12 -8.35
C ALA A 186 6.15 7.72 -8.00
N LEU A 187 5.49 8.44 -7.10
CA LEU A 187 4.08 8.22 -6.78
C LEU A 187 3.18 8.41 -8.01
N VAL A 188 3.37 9.49 -8.79
CA VAL A 188 2.56 9.75 -9.98
C VAL A 188 2.78 8.66 -11.04
N VAL A 189 4.03 8.25 -11.27
CA VAL A 189 4.35 7.17 -12.21
C VAL A 189 3.72 5.85 -11.77
N ASP A 190 3.84 5.49 -10.49
CA ASP A 190 3.21 4.29 -9.93
C ASP A 190 1.69 4.32 -10.10
N GLY A 191 1.06 5.46 -9.86
CA GLY A 191 -0.40 5.63 -10.00
C GLY A 191 -0.90 5.57 -11.45
N VAL A 192 -0.08 5.93 -12.43
CA VAL A 192 -0.48 5.94 -13.85
C VAL A 192 -0.17 4.62 -14.57
N ILE A 193 1.06 4.12 -14.44
CA ILE A 193 1.57 2.98 -15.23
C ILE A 193 2.23 1.89 -14.39
N GLY A 194 2.53 2.19 -13.12
CA GLY A 194 3.21 1.28 -12.20
C GLY A 194 2.26 0.25 -11.58
N ARG A 195 2.57 -0.11 -10.35
CA ARG A 195 1.86 -1.14 -9.59
C ARG A 195 0.45 -0.72 -9.20
N ASP A 196 0.27 0.57 -8.89
CA ASP A 196 -1.02 1.17 -8.53
C ASP A 196 -1.74 1.71 -9.78
N ARG A 197 -1.61 0.99 -10.88
CA ARG A 197 -2.12 1.41 -12.18
C ARG A 197 -3.62 1.69 -12.14
N GLY A 198 -3.98 2.91 -12.53
CA GLY A 198 -5.38 3.35 -12.62
C GLY A 198 -5.83 4.20 -11.43
N VAL A 199 -5.01 4.33 -10.38
CA VAL A 199 -5.26 5.25 -9.26
C VAL A 199 -5.21 6.72 -9.72
N ILE A 200 -4.33 7.01 -10.69
CA ILE A 200 -4.35 8.27 -11.44
C ILE A 200 -4.78 7.99 -12.88
N GLY A 201 -5.93 8.51 -13.26
CA GLY A 201 -6.43 8.48 -14.63
C GLY A 201 -6.11 9.78 -15.40
N SER A 202 -6.41 9.78 -16.70
CA SER A 202 -6.30 10.99 -17.54
C SER A 202 -7.11 12.15 -16.98
N THR A 203 -8.29 11.89 -16.45
CA THR A 203 -9.17 12.89 -15.82
C THR A 203 -8.53 13.52 -14.59
N ASP A 204 -7.77 12.77 -13.77
CA ASP A 204 -7.08 13.31 -12.61
C ASP A 204 -5.97 14.29 -13.05
N ILE A 205 -5.24 13.95 -14.13
CA ILE A 205 -4.21 14.80 -14.72
C ILE A 205 -4.82 16.09 -15.27
N GLU A 206 -5.88 15.97 -16.09
CA GLU A 206 -6.61 17.12 -16.63
C GLU A 206 -7.12 18.05 -15.53
N THR A 207 -7.77 17.49 -14.52
CA THR A 207 -8.29 18.23 -13.37
C THR A 207 -7.17 18.95 -12.59
N ALA A 208 -6.00 18.33 -12.44
CA ALA A 208 -4.86 18.95 -11.76
C ALA A 208 -4.33 20.15 -12.55
N PHE A 209 -4.22 20.03 -13.88
CA PHE A 209 -3.80 21.13 -14.76
C PHE A 209 -4.82 22.27 -14.75
N GLU A 210 -6.11 21.99 -14.84
CA GLU A 210 -7.18 22.99 -14.77
C GLU A 210 -7.16 23.76 -13.44
N LYS A 211 -7.05 23.08 -12.32
CA LYS A 211 -6.96 23.69 -10.98
C LYS A 211 -5.74 24.59 -10.82
N ALA A 212 -4.65 24.31 -11.53
CA ALA A 212 -3.44 25.12 -11.55
C ALA A 212 -3.51 26.25 -12.59
N ASN A 213 -4.65 26.44 -13.27
CA ASN A 213 -4.83 27.39 -14.40
C ASN A 213 -3.89 27.13 -15.59
N ILE A 214 -3.44 25.89 -15.76
CA ILE A 214 -2.71 25.46 -16.94
C ILE A 214 -3.74 24.87 -17.92
N PRO A 215 -3.81 25.33 -19.19
CA PRO A 215 -4.75 24.75 -20.14
C PRO A 215 -4.61 23.23 -20.24
N ALA A 216 -5.69 22.48 -20.08
CA ALA A 216 -5.70 21.02 -20.15
C ALA A 216 -5.18 20.50 -21.51
N ALA A 217 -5.35 21.29 -22.58
CA ALA A 217 -4.77 21.02 -23.89
C ALA A 217 -3.24 20.84 -23.84
N LEU A 218 -2.53 21.51 -22.93
CA LEU A 218 -1.09 21.34 -22.76
C LEU A 218 -0.71 19.98 -22.19
N ALA A 219 -1.61 19.30 -21.50
CA ALA A 219 -1.40 17.90 -21.10
C ALA A 219 -1.51 16.95 -22.32
N GLN A 220 -2.26 17.35 -23.34
CA GLN A 220 -2.56 16.55 -24.54
C GLN A 220 -1.58 16.82 -25.70
N GLU A 221 -0.94 17.99 -25.71
CA GLU A 221 -0.01 18.35 -26.79
C GLU A 221 1.19 17.40 -26.80
N ALA A 222 1.33 16.68 -27.91
CA ALA A 222 2.56 16.00 -28.22
C ALA A 222 3.67 17.06 -28.35
N TRP A 223 4.78 16.89 -27.65
CA TRP A 223 5.95 17.73 -27.81
C TRP A 223 6.34 17.73 -29.28
N PRO A 224 6.57 18.91 -29.90
CA PRO A 224 7.16 18.94 -31.23
C PRO A 224 8.52 18.25 -31.16
N ALA A 225 8.73 17.31 -32.06
CA ALA A 225 9.96 16.53 -32.22
C ALA A 225 11.17 17.43 -32.51
#